data_8d1b6a294b30c86774b40f025541ba50
#
_entry.id   8d1b6a294b30c86774b40f025541ba50
#
_cell.length_a   1.000
_cell.length_b   1.000
_cell.length_c   1.000
_cell.angle_alpha   90.00
_cell.angle_beta   90.00
_cell.angle_gamma   90.00
#
_symmetry.space_group_name_H-M   'P 1'
#
loop_
_entity.id
_entity.type
_entity.pdbx_description
1 polymer ?
#
loop_
_entity_poly.entity_id
_entity_poly.type
_entity_poly.pdbx_seq_one_letter_code
_entity_poly.pdbx_strand_id
1 'polypeptide(L)'
;MLGDGIEARGLTVTLAEPSGACRTLLLTRDRVFEDITPRLADVTGDGAIDVIAVETPVAAGAQLSVFGLEPGGDRPVRLATTPPIGRAFRWLAPAAIADFDGDGIDDVAYVETPHIGGTLRIWSFAGGEARQIAARGGVSNHRIGQAFIPGGLRTCGREPEIVLADAGWQRTLSARLEGGEILFEPLPQPATVEGLREALICP
;
A
#
# COMPACT_ATOMS: atom_id res chain seq x y z
N MET A 1 4.89 6.98 -13.01
CA MET A 1 5.81 8.13 -12.77
C MET A 1 5.09 9.39 -13.23
N LEU A 2 5.22 10.49 -12.48
CA LEU A 2 4.61 11.78 -12.83
C LEU A 2 4.90 12.16 -14.29
N GLY A 3 3.83 12.43 -15.07
CA GLY A 3 3.92 12.89 -16.46
C GLY A 3 3.50 11.85 -17.50
N ASP A 4 3.01 10.70 -17.10
CA ASP A 4 2.31 9.81 -18.02
C ASP A 4 0.78 10.07 -17.99
N GLY A 5 0.05 9.51 -18.95
CA GLY A 5 -1.39 9.80 -19.14
C GLY A 5 -2.35 9.05 -18.20
N ILE A 6 -1.84 8.41 -17.15
CA ILE A 6 -2.66 7.58 -16.23
C ILE A 6 -2.88 8.20 -14.86
N GLU A 7 -2.30 9.37 -14.60
CA GLU A 7 -2.48 10.08 -13.31
C GLU A 7 -3.88 10.67 -13.21
N ALA A 8 -4.56 10.38 -12.12
CA ALA A 8 -5.90 10.87 -11.85
C ALA A 8 -5.89 11.97 -10.77
N ARG A 9 -6.88 12.87 -10.82
CA ARG A 9 -7.13 13.88 -9.79
C ARG A 9 -8.42 13.65 -9.03
N GLY A 10 -9.22 12.70 -9.45
CA GLY A 10 -10.50 12.39 -8.84
C GLY A 10 -10.57 10.97 -8.31
N LEU A 11 -11.11 10.81 -7.10
CA LEU A 11 -11.53 9.57 -6.51
C LEU A 11 -13.05 9.58 -6.42
N THR A 12 -13.71 8.65 -7.11
CA THR A 12 -15.17 8.48 -7.03
C THR A 12 -15.48 7.19 -6.28
N VAL A 13 -16.30 7.29 -5.25
CA VAL A 13 -16.80 6.15 -4.48
C VAL A 13 -18.30 6.01 -4.70
N THR A 14 -18.77 4.77 -4.80
CA THR A 14 -20.20 4.45 -4.79
C THR A 14 -20.55 3.98 -3.39
N LEU A 15 -21.49 4.67 -2.76
CA LEU A 15 -21.95 4.31 -1.42
C LEU A 15 -22.75 3.01 -1.46
N ALA A 16 -22.69 2.25 -0.37
CA ALA A 16 -23.50 1.06 -0.22
C ALA A 16 -25.01 1.37 -0.23
N GLU A 17 -25.79 0.36 -0.53
CA GLU A 17 -27.26 0.46 -0.42
C GLU A 17 -27.70 0.91 0.99
N PRO A 18 -28.82 1.63 1.13
CA PRO A 18 -29.84 1.85 0.08
C PRO A 18 -29.58 3.06 -0.84
N SER A 19 -28.52 3.86 -0.61
CA SER A 19 -28.38 5.08 -1.38
C SER A 19 -27.81 4.86 -2.79
N GLY A 20 -26.85 3.94 -2.96
CA GLY A 20 -26.14 3.71 -4.23
C GLY A 20 -25.53 4.98 -4.85
N ALA A 21 -25.43 6.05 -4.09
CA ALA A 21 -25.06 7.35 -4.59
C ALA A 21 -23.54 7.42 -4.85
N CYS A 22 -23.16 8.07 -5.95
CA CYS A 22 -21.75 8.35 -6.24
C CYS A 22 -21.31 9.66 -5.57
N ARG A 23 -20.12 9.64 -4.97
CA ARG A 23 -19.47 10.82 -4.38
C ARG A 23 -18.06 10.93 -4.93
N THR A 24 -17.65 12.14 -5.26
CA THR A 24 -16.33 12.41 -5.82
C THR A 24 -15.53 13.36 -4.96
N LEU A 25 -14.31 12.95 -4.63
CA LEU A 25 -13.29 13.81 -4.04
C LEU A 25 -12.32 14.24 -5.15
N LEU A 26 -12.02 15.53 -5.22
CA LEU A 26 -11.00 16.05 -6.13
C LEU A 26 -9.78 16.54 -5.35
N LEU A 27 -8.62 16.09 -5.77
CA LEU A 27 -7.35 16.60 -5.26
C LEU A 27 -7.09 18.03 -5.75
N THR A 28 -6.33 18.80 -4.97
CA THR A 28 -5.79 20.08 -5.38
C THR A 28 -4.86 19.96 -6.60
N ARG A 29 -4.56 21.08 -7.28
CA ARG A 29 -3.82 21.04 -8.55
C ARG A 29 -2.35 20.59 -8.41
N ASP A 30 -1.83 20.65 -7.22
CA ASP A 30 -0.46 20.25 -6.86
C ASP A 30 -0.34 18.77 -6.45
N ARG A 31 -1.41 17.97 -6.64
CA ARG A 31 -1.49 16.56 -6.25
C ARG A 31 -2.14 15.70 -7.32
N VAL A 32 -1.70 14.46 -7.40
CA VAL A 32 -2.30 13.44 -8.28
C VAL A 32 -2.41 12.11 -7.53
N PHE A 33 -3.30 11.24 -7.99
CA PHE A 33 -3.27 9.82 -7.66
C PHE A 33 -2.32 9.12 -8.63
N GLU A 34 -1.25 8.56 -8.12
CA GLU A 34 -0.28 7.72 -8.86
C GLU A 34 -0.55 6.23 -8.65
N ASP A 35 -1.81 5.89 -8.47
CA ASP A 35 -2.26 4.52 -8.21
C ASP A 35 -3.48 4.23 -9.09
N ILE A 36 -3.36 3.23 -9.95
CA ILE A 36 -4.45 2.82 -10.83
C ILE A 36 -5.42 1.83 -10.17
N THR A 37 -5.09 1.36 -8.97
CA THR A 37 -5.88 0.35 -8.24
C THR A 37 -5.98 0.74 -6.78
N PRO A 38 -6.99 1.53 -6.37
CA PRO A 38 -7.24 1.78 -4.95
C PRO A 38 -7.58 0.47 -4.24
N ARG A 39 -7.26 0.39 -2.95
CA ARG A 39 -7.52 -0.76 -2.10
C ARG A 39 -8.60 -0.42 -1.10
N LEU A 40 -9.36 -1.42 -0.68
CA LEU A 40 -10.47 -1.28 0.24
C LEU A 40 -10.24 -2.17 1.45
N ALA A 41 -10.21 -1.58 2.65
CA ALA A 41 -10.13 -2.26 3.94
C ALA A 41 -10.56 -1.28 5.04
N ASP A 42 -10.95 -1.77 6.20
CA ASP A 42 -11.14 -0.94 7.40
C ASP A 42 -9.78 -0.83 8.12
N VAL A 43 -8.98 0.15 7.72
CA VAL A 43 -7.64 0.38 8.31
C VAL A 43 -7.66 1.40 9.44
N THR A 44 -8.78 2.11 9.61
CA THR A 44 -8.97 3.03 10.74
C THR A 44 -9.60 2.37 11.96
N GLY A 45 -10.21 1.20 11.78
CA GLY A 45 -10.86 0.43 12.83
C GLY A 45 -12.20 1.04 13.29
N ASP A 46 -12.85 1.83 12.43
CA ASP A 46 -14.13 2.48 12.76
C ASP A 46 -15.35 1.65 12.32
N GLY A 47 -15.12 0.51 11.68
CA GLY A 47 -16.14 -0.41 11.15
C GLY A 47 -16.65 -0.04 9.76
N ALA A 48 -16.13 1.02 9.15
CA ALA A 48 -16.42 1.39 7.77
C ALA A 48 -15.23 1.01 6.84
N ILE A 49 -15.54 0.78 5.57
CA ILE A 49 -14.50 0.50 4.58
C ILE A 49 -13.84 1.81 4.14
N ASP A 50 -12.53 1.87 4.29
CA ASP A 50 -11.69 2.95 3.81
C ASP A 50 -11.19 2.67 2.39
N VAL A 51 -10.80 3.73 1.69
CA VAL A 51 -10.12 3.68 0.40
C VAL A 51 -8.65 4.08 0.59
N ILE A 52 -7.75 3.17 0.28
CA ILE A 52 -6.31 3.37 0.39
C ILE A 52 -5.74 3.58 -1.01
N ALA A 53 -5.06 4.70 -1.22
CA ALA A 53 -4.48 5.05 -2.51
C ALA A 53 -3.12 5.76 -2.38
N VAL A 54 -2.29 5.62 -3.42
CA VAL A 54 -1.05 6.39 -3.54
C VAL A 54 -1.38 7.78 -4.05
N GLU A 55 -1.13 8.78 -3.23
CA GLU A 55 -1.28 10.20 -3.55
C GLU A 55 0.10 10.86 -3.63
N THR A 56 0.32 11.66 -4.65
CA THR A 56 1.62 12.30 -4.87
C THR A 56 1.49 13.81 -4.90
N PRO A 57 1.91 14.50 -3.82
CA PRO A 57 2.27 15.91 -3.92
C PRO A 57 3.42 16.08 -4.90
N VAL A 58 3.22 16.88 -5.96
CA VAL A 58 4.17 17.00 -7.10
C VAL A 58 5.59 17.36 -6.66
N ALA A 59 5.73 18.19 -5.64
CA ALA A 59 7.03 18.64 -5.14
C ALA A 59 7.68 17.71 -4.12
N ALA A 60 6.89 16.80 -3.48
CA ALA A 60 7.35 16.04 -2.31
C ALA A 60 7.44 14.51 -2.54
N GLY A 61 6.97 14.02 -3.69
CA GLY A 61 6.91 12.57 -3.98
C GLY A 61 5.71 11.90 -3.30
N ALA A 62 5.57 10.60 -3.54
CA ALA A 62 4.41 9.83 -3.14
C ALA A 62 4.25 9.72 -1.61
N GLN A 63 3.02 9.56 -1.18
CA GLN A 63 2.58 9.20 0.15
C GLN A 63 1.41 8.21 0.04
N LEU A 64 1.18 7.42 1.06
CA LEU A 64 -0.03 6.62 1.16
C LEU A 64 -1.11 7.44 1.87
N SER A 65 -2.31 7.51 1.29
CA SER A 65 -3.44 8.25 1.85
C SER A 65 -4.64 7.34 2.05
N VAL A 66 -5.30 7.50 3.18
CA VAL A 66 -6.53 6.81 3.57
C VAL A 66 -7.68 7.80 3.46
N PHE A 67 -8.72 7.40 2.74
CA PHE A 67 -9.93 8.18 2.52
C PHE A 67 -11.13 7.40 3.04
N GLY A 68 -12.04 8.10 3.68
CA GLY A 68 -13.33 7.57 4.13
C GLY A 68 -14.40 8.63 3.97
N LEU A 69 -15.54 8.43 4.63
CA LEU A 69 -16.60 9.44 4.69
C LEU A 69 -16.41 10.34 5.91
N GLU A 70 -16.81 11.59 5.80
CA GLU A 70 -16.84 12.47 6.97
C GLU A 70 -17.82 11.92 8.03
N PRO A 71 -17.53 12.07 9.32
CA PRO A 71 -18.37 11.56 10.38
C PRO A 71 -19.82 12.07 10.28
N GLY A 72 -20.76 11.14 10.19
CA GLY A 72 -22.19 11.46 10.06
C GLY A 72 -22.62 12.03 8.71
N GLY A 73 -21.74 12.01 7.72
CA GLY A 73 -21.96 12.52 6.37
C GLY A 73 -21.74 11.46 5.28
N ASP A 74 -21.81 11.92 4.03
CA ASP A 74 -21.59 11.08 2.86
C ASP A 74 -20.50 11.65 1.93
N ARG A 75 -19.78 12.66 2.38
CA ARG A 75 -18.71 13.31 1.61
C ARG A 75 -17.37 12.60 1.83
N PRO A 76 -16.70 12.15 0.76
CA PRO A 76 -15.35 11.58 0.88
C PRO A 76 -14.36 12.64 1.39
N VAL A 77 -13.57 12.25 2.38
CA VAL A 77 -12.52 13.08 2.98
C VAL A 77 -11.25 12.26 3.15
N ARG A 78 -10.10 12.94 3.23
CA ARG A 78 -8.86 12.27 3.65
C ARG A 78 -8.89 12.15 5.17
N LEU A 79 -8.80 10.91 5.67
CA LEU A 79 -8.77 10.60 7.11
C LEU A 79 -7.35 10.67 7.63
N ALA A 80 -6.40 10.03 6.93
CA ALA A 80 -5.01 9.95 7.35
C ALA A 80 -4.07 9.89 6.15
N THR A 81 -2.78 10.14 6.38
CA THR A 81 -1.74 10.01 5.36
C THR A 81 -0.38 9.78 6.01
N THR A 82 0.47 8.98 5.36
CA THR A 82 1.88 8.92 5.72
C THR A 82 2.59 10.23 5.35
N PRO A 83 3.75 10.56 5.93
CA PRO A 83 4.60 11.60 5.38
C PRO A 83 4.94 11.29 3.91
N PRO A 84 5.03 12.30 3.04
CA PRO A 84 5.53 12.11 1.69
C PRO A 84 7.02 11.69 1.74
N ILE A 85 7.50 11.02 0.70
CA ILE A 85 8.90 10.58 0.60
C ILE A 85 9.89 11.75 0.77
N GLY A 86 9.43 12.98 0.55
CA GLY A 86 10.22 14.21 0.72
C GLY A 86 11.01 14.61 -0.51
N ARG A 87 10.83 13.93 -1.64
CA ARG A 87 11.55 14.20 -2.88
C ARG A 87 10.67 13.95 -4.10
N ALA A 88 10.55 14.94 -4.98
CA ALA A 88 9.81 14.83 -6.22
C ALA A 88 10.24 13.60 -7.05
N PHE A 89 9.32 13.07 -7.82
CA PHE A 89 9.52 11.89 -8.68
C PHE A 89 9.95 10.62 -7.93
N ARG A 90 9.58 10.51 -6.67
CA ARG A 90 9.73 9.28 -5.90
C ARG A 90 8.36 8.66 -5.67
N TRP A 91 8.29 7.38 -5.95
CA TRP A 91 7.06 6.59 -5.90
C TRP A 91 7.16 5.50 -4.84
N LEU A 92 6.03 5.03 -4.36
CA LEU A 92 5.88 3.87 -3.49
C LEU A 92 4.94 2.86 -4.14
N ALA A 93 5.19 1.58 -3.89
CA ALA A 93 4.41 0.48 -4.41
C ALA A 93 3.72 -0.25 -3.26
N PRO A 94 2.39 -0.18 -3.12
CA PRO A 94 1.66 -0.95 -2.12
C PRO A 94 1.96 -2.45 -2.24
N ALA A 95 2.06 -3.13 -1.10
CA ALA A 95 2.46 -4.53 -1.04
C ALA A 95 1.36 -5.44 -0.46
N ALA A 96 0.79 -5.06 0.70
CA ALA A 96 -0.21 -5.89 1.37
C ALA A 96 -1.03 -5.05 2.36
N ILE A 97 -2.21 -5.56 2.72
CA ILE A 97 -3.05 -5.07 3.82
C ILE A 97 -3.41 -6.28 4.67
N ALA A 98 -3.12 -6.24 5.96
CA ALA A 98 -3.44 -7.25 6.96
C ALA A 98 -3.12 -6.72 8.35
N ASP A 99 -3.67 -7.32 9.37
CA ASP A 99 -3.26 -7.11 10.77
C ASP A 99 -1.88 -7.76 10.99
N PHE A 100 -0.81 -6.95 10.87
CA PHE A 100 0.56 -7.44 11.01
C PHE A 100 1.03 -7.42 12.47
N ASP A 101 0.54 -6.51 13.31
CA ASP A 101 0.97 -6.38 14.70
C ASP A 101 0.04 -7.08 15.72
N GLY A 102 -1.08 -7.64 15.25
CA GLY A 102 -2.01 -8.45 16.04
C GLY A 102 -2.96 -7.63 16.90
N ASP A 103 -3.19 -6.36 16.57
CA ASP A 103 -4.10 -5.48 17.34
C ASP A 103 -5.58 -5.60 16.90
N GLY A 104 -5.85 -6.35 15.84
CA GLY A 104 -7.19 -6.60 15.29
C GLY A 104 -7.62 -5.57 14.25
N ILE A 105 -6.78 -4.64 13.85
CA ILE A 105 -7.02 -3.64 12.80
C ILE A 105 -6.02 -3.86 11.67
N ASP A 106 -6.49 -3.78 10.43
CA ASP A 106 -5.62 -3.97 9.27
C ASP A 106 -4.59 -2.84 9.13
N ASP A 107 -3.32 -3.21 8.98
CA ASP A 107 -2.21 -2.34 8.66
C ASP A 107 -1.95 -2.30 7.16
N VAL A 108 -1.22 -1.32 6.69
CA VAL A 108 -0.84 -1.20 5.28
C VAL A 108 0.67 -1.25 5.09
N ALA A 109 1.10 -2.19 4.25
CA ALA A 109 2.48 -2.33 3.86
C ALA A 109 2.73 -1.83 2.43
N TYR A 110 3.86 -1.14 2.22
CA TYR A 110 4.33 -0.74 0.90
C TYR A 110 5.85 -0.74 0.79
N VAL A 111 6.36 -0.83 -0.42
CA VAL A 111 7.79 -0.62 -0.71
C VAL A 111 8.01 0.82 -1.16
N GLU A 112 8.70 1.60 -0.36
CA GLU A 112 9.14 2.94 -0.72
C GLU A 112 10.30 2.85 -1.70
N THR A 113 10.24 3.61 -2.80
CA THR A 113 11.26 3.66 -3.86
C THR A 113 11.71 2.29 -4.37
N PRO A 114 10.79 1.42 -4.88
CA PRO A 114 11.09 0.04 -5.25
C PRO A 114 12.18 -0.09 -6.32
N HIS A 115 12.42 0.96 -7.09
CA HIS A 115 13.43 1.01 -8.16
C HIS A 115 14.81 1.48 -7.70
N ILE A 116 14.93 1.98 -6.46
CA ILE A 116 16.15 2.61 -5.94
C ILE A 116 16.35 2.19 -4.48
N GLY A 117 16.81 0.97 -4.26
CA GLY A 117 17.16 0.49 -2.93
C GLY A 117 16.00 0.26 -1.97
N GLY A 118 14.84 -0.11 -2.48
CA GLY A 118 13.54 -0.26 -1.83
C GLY A 118 13.50 -0.58 -0.34
N THR A 119 12.61 0.09 0.38
CA THR A 119 12.37 -0.11 1.81
C THR A 119 10.93 -0.55 2.03
N LEU A 120 10.73 -1.74 2.57
CA LEU A 120 9.42 -2.18 3.05
C LEU A 120 9.08 -1.40 4.31
N ARG A 121 7.90 -0.77 4.33
CA ARG A 121 7.34 -0.06 5.49
C ARG A 121 5.97 -0.64 5.81
N ILE A 122 5.68 -0.78 7.09
CA ILE A 122 4.36 -1.18 7.62
C ILE A 122 3.84 -0.04 8.46
N TRP A 123 2.59 0.35 8.21
CA TRP A 123 1.92 1.48 8.85
C TRP A 123 0.56 1.08 9.39
N SER A 124 0.28 1.46 10.64
CA SER A 124 -1.04 1.46 11.23
C SER A 124 -1.72 2.81 10.99
N PHE A 125 -3.03 2.77 10.78
CA PHE A 125 -3.89 3.94 10.66
C PHE A 125 -5.01 3.93 11.70
N ALA A 126 -4.89 3.08 12.70
CA ALA A 126 -5.86 2.93 13.79
C ALA A 126 -6.23 4.29 14.40
N GLY A 127 -7.54 4.54 14.53
CA GLY A 127 -8.07 5.81 15.02
C GLY A 127 -7.85 7.02 14.10
N GLY A 128 -7.47 6.79 12.83
CA GLY A 128 -7.23 7.86 11.86
C GLY A 128 -5.86 8.54 11.99
N GLU A 129 -4.90 7.92 12.70
CA GLU A 129 -3.54 8.43 12.85
C GLU A 129 -2.52 7.53 12.15
N ALA A 130 -1.67 8.09 11.30
CA ALA A 130 -0.63 7.33 10.64
C ALA A 130 0.58 7.10 11.58
N ARG A 131 0.82 5.85 11.96
CA ARG A 131 1.94 5.42 12.79
C ARG A 131 2.78 4.35 12.07
N GLN A 132 4.05 4.61 11.87
CA GLN A 132 4.95 3.59 11.33
C GLN A 132 5.21 2.50 12.39
N ILE A 133 4.88 1.25 12.06
CA ILE A 133 5.15 0.10 12.91
C ILE A 133 6.60 -0.35 12.72
N ALA A 134 7.00 -0.58 11.45
CA ALA A 134 8.33 -1.07 11.14
C ALA A 134 8.80 -0.62 9.76
N ALA A 135 10.12 -0.66 9.53
CA ALA A 135 10.71 -0.45 8.22
C ALA A 135 12.00 -1.27 8.05
N ARG A 136 12.19 -1.89 6.88
CA ARG A 136 13.41 -2.62 6.53
C ARG A 136 13.73 -2.48 5.05
N GLY A 137 14.98 -2.08 4.75
CA GLY A 137 15.47 -1.93 3.38
C GLY A 137 15.93 -3.24 2.74
N GLY A 138 16.24 -3.16 1.45
CA GLY A 138 16.84 -4.28 0.70
C GLY A 138 15.85 -5.11 -0.11
N VAL A 139 14.68 -4.57 -0.43
CA VAL A 139 13.62 -5.27 -1.16
C VAL A 139 13.06 -4.45 -2.33
N SER A 140 12.33 -5.13 -3.19
CA SER A 140 11.56 -4.54 -4.28
C SER A 140 10.31 -5.38 -4.55
N ASN A 141 9.24 -4.73 -5.00
CA ASN A 141 8.02 -5.39 -5.46
C ASN A 141 7.57 -4.88 -6.83
N HIS A 142 8.40 -4.06 -7.51
CA HIS A 142 8.07 -3.52 -8.81
C HIS A 142 9.32 -3.20 -9.63
N ARG A 143 9.28 -3.50 -10.94
CA ARG A 143 10.30 -3.11 -11.93
C ARG A 143 9.77 -2.02 -12.83
N ILE A 144 10.63 -1.13 -13.29
CA ILE A 144 10.28 -0.10 -14.27
C ILE A 144 9.68 -0.77 -15.52
N GLY A 145 8.53 -0.27 -15.96
CA GLY A 145 7.82 -0.78 -17.13
C GLY A 145 6.82 -1.90 -16.85
N GLN A 146 6.70 -2.39 -15.63
CA GLN A 146 5.61 -3.29 -15.25
C GLN A 146 4.30 -2.50 -15.06
N ALA A 147 3.19 -3.07 -15.53
CA ALA A 147 1.86 -2.48 -15.39
C ALA A 147 1.14 -2.88 -14.09
N PHE A 148 1.77 -3.71 -13.26
CA PHE A 148 1.20 -4.22 -12.01
C PHE A 148 2.32 -4.53 -11.02
N ILE A 149 1.95 -4.69 -9.75
CA ILE A 149 2.85 -5.06 -8.65
C ILE A 149 2.73 -6.58 -8.45
N PRO A 150 3.77 -7.38 -8.74
CA PRO A 150 3.77 -8.81 -8.45
C PRO A 150 4.05 -9.07 -6.97
N GLY A 151 3.65 -10.25 -6.49
CA GLY A 151 3.72 -10.60 -5.08
C GLY A 151 2.49 -10.10 -4.32
N GLY A 152 2.59 -10.01 -3.01
CA GLY A 152 1.49 -9.57 -2.16
C GLY A 152 1.36 -10.36 -0.87
N LEU A 153 0.18 -10.34 -0.27
CA LEU A 153 -0.14 -11.03 0.96
C LEU A 153 -0.27 -12.55 0.73
N ARG A 154 0.29 -13.34 1.64
CA ARG A 154 -0.06 -14.74 1.83
C ARG A 154 -0.23 -15.05 3.32
N THR A 155 -1.01 -16.09 3.62
CA THR A 155 -1.21 -16.59 4.98
C THR A 155 -1.03 -18.09 4.95
N CYS A 156 0.21 -18.58 5.13
CA CYS A 156 0.57 -19.99 5.13
C CYS A 156 0.66 -20.60 6.54
N GLY A 157 0.43 -19.81 7.54
CA GLY A 157 0.43 -20.17 8.95
C GLY A 157 -0.61 -19.34 9.70
N ARG A 158 -0.24 -18.86 10.87
CA ARG A 158 -1.08 -17.96 11.66
C ARG A 158 -0.83 -16.48 11.33
N GLU A 159 0.41 -16.15 11.00
CA GLU A 159 0.85 -14.79 10.76
C GLU A 159 0.77 -14.43 9.28
N PRO A 160 0.37 -13.20 8.93
CA PRO A 160 0.41 -12.71 7.56
C PRO A 160 1.87 -12.51 7.10
N GLU A 161 2.14 -12.89 5.85
CA GLU A 161 3.44 -12.72 5.21
C GLU A 161 3.30 -11.92 3.91
N ILE A 162 4.31 -11.12 3.60
CA ILE A 162 4.38 -10.36 2.35
C ILE A 162 5.40 -11.03 1.43
N VAL A 163 4.97 -11.49 0.27
CA VAL A 163 5.85 -12.05 -0.77
C VAL A 163 6.35 -10.92 -1.66
N LEU A 164 7.68 -10.80 -1.79
CA LEU A 164 8.35 -9.79 -2.61
C LEU A 164 9.73 -10.26 -3.06
N ALA A 165 10.45 -9.48 -3.85
CA ALA A 165 11.81 -9.77 -4.26
C ALA A 165 12.83 -9.04 -3.37
N ASP A 166 14.07 -9.53 -3.29
CA ASP A 166 15.18 -8.71 -2.82
C ASP A 166 15.45 -7.55 -3.81
N ALA A 167 16.16 -6.52 -3.38
CA ALA A 167 16.41 -5.32 -4.18
C ALA A 167 17.09 -5.60 -5.53
N GLY A 168 17.84 -6.69 -5.62
CA GLY A 168 18.51 -7.14 -6.85
C GLY A 168 17.68 -8.07 -7.71
N TRP A 169 16.48 -8.45 -7.29
CA TRP A 169 15.64 -9.45 -7.96
C TRP A 169 16.38 -10.79 -8.19
N GLN A 170 17.17 -11.20 -7.21
CA GLN A 170 17.88 -12.48 -7.24
C GLN A 170 17.14 -13.55 -6.42
N ARG A 171 16.39 -13.14 -5.41
CA ARG A 171 15.68 -14.03 -4.49
C ARG A 171 14.27 -13.56 -4.25
N THR A 172 13.34 -14.50 -4.21
CA THR A 172 12.01 -14.31 -3.64
C THR A 172 12.11 -14.40 -2.13
N LEU A 173 11.45 -13.49 -1.45
CA LEU A 173 11.45 -13.38 0.01
C LEU A 173 10.02 -13.43 0.54
N SER A 174 9.81 -14.03 1.69
CA SER A 174 8.71 -13.68 2.58
C SER A 174 9.18 -12.67 3.60
N ALA A 175 8.33 -11.70 3.91
CA ALA A 175 8.53 -10.74 4.98
C ALA A 175 7.42 -10.90 6.00
N ARG A 176 7.76 -11.00 7.29
CA ARG A 176 6.82 -11.01 8.41
C ARG A 176 7.23 -10.01 9.47
N LEU A 177 6.28 -9.53 10.24
CA LEU A 177 6.55 -8.71 11.42
C LEU A 177 6.68 -9.62 12.64
N GLU A 178 7.76 -9.49 13.40
CA GLU A 178 7.99 -10.24 14.62
C GLU A 178 8.69 -9.34 15.64
N GLY A 179 8.07 -9.15 16.81
CA GLY A 179 8.63 -8.31 17.86
C GLY A 179 8.85 -6.83 17.46
N GLY A 180 8.08 -6.32 16.50
CA GLY A 180 8.22 -4.96 15.96
C GLY A 180 9.29 -4.80 14.88
N GLU A 181 9.91 -5.89 14.42
CA GLU A 181 10.91 -5.90 13.37
C GLU A 181 10.44 -6.71 12.15
N ILE A 182 10.77 -6.25 10.95
CA ILE A 182 10.50 -7.01 9.72
C ILE A 182 11.60 -8.05 9.53
N LEU A 183 11.24 -9.32 9.48
CA LEU A 183 12.14 -10.43 9.17
C LEU A 183 11.94 -10.90 7.72
N PHE A 184 13.04 -11.14 7.01
CA PHE A 184 13.03 -11.69 5.65
C PHE A 184 13.50 -13.13 5.64
N GLU A 185 12.74 -14.02 5.00
CA GLU A 185 13.11 -15.41 4.75
C GLU A 185 13.12 -15.71 3.25
N PRO A 186 14.21 -16.30 2.72
CA PRO A 186 14.25 -16.72 1.33
C PRO A 186 13.23 -17.81 1.03
N LEU A 187 12.54 -17.66 -0.10
CA LEU A 187 11.64 -18.68 -0.64
C LEU A 187 12.30 -19.40 -1.82
N PRO A 188 11.92 -20.67 -2.11
CA PRO A 188 12.55 -21.46 -3.17
C PRO A 188 12.19 -21.00 -4.58
N GLN A 189 11.08 -20.26 -4.74
CA GLN A 189 10.63 -19.77 -6.04
C GLN A 189 11.59 -18.69 -6.60
N PRO A 190 11.80 -18.65 -7.93
CA PRO A 190 12.66 -17.63 -8.54
C PRO A 190 12.06 -16.23 -8.39
N ALA A 191 12.92 -15.21 -8.35
CA ALA A 191 12.47 -13.79 -8.29
C ALA A 191 11.99 -13.28 -9.66
N THR A 192 10.98 -13.94 -10.20
CA THR A 192 10.25 -13.58 -11.43
C THR A 192 8.79 -13.29 -11.10
N VAL A 193 8.04 -12.74 -12.05
CA VAL A 193 6.59 -12.51 -11.86
C VAL A 193 5.87 -13.82 -11.54
N GLU A 194 6.18 -14.88 -12.27
CA GLU A 194 5.60 -16.22 -12.08
C GLU A 194 6.01 -16.79 -10.72
N GLY A 195 7.29 -16.71 -10.39
CA GLY A 195 7.79 -17.24 -9.10
C GLY A 195 7.20 -16.49 -7.90
N LEU A 196 7.03 -15.17 -7.98
CA LEU A 196 6.35 -14.40 -6.93
C LEU A 196 4.87 -14.82 -6.80
N ARG A 197 4.18 -15.08 -7.92
CA ARG A 197 2.79 -15.59 -7.90
C ARG A 197 2.69 -17.00 -7.32
N GLU A 198 3.60 -17.90 -7.71
CA GLU A 198 3.67 -19.23 -7.15
C GLU A 198 3.94 -19.21 -5.64
N ALA A 199 4.80 -18.29 -5.20
CA ALA A 199 5.12 -18.11 -3.79
C ALA A 199 3.94 -17.60 -2.92
N LEU A 200 2.88 -17.07 -3.52
CA LEU A 200 1.64 -16.73 -2.81
C LEU A 200 0.81 -17.96 -2.44
N ILE A 201 1.05 -19.09 -3.11
CA ILE A 201 0.35 -20.35 -2.83
C ILE A 201 1.10 -21.06 -1.71
N CYS A 202 0.38 -21.44 -0.66
CA CYS A 202 0.96 -22.21 0.43
C CYS A 202 1.30 -23.65 -0.03
N PRO A 203 2.43 -24.21 0.42
CA PRO A 203 2.84 -25.60 0.09
C PRO A 203 1.90 -26.65 0.69
#